data_5de2b083a91e0fe33608a3786c9a8ce2
#
_entry.id   5de2b083a91e0fe33608a3786c9a8ce2
#
_cell.length_a   1.000
_cell.length_b   1.000
_cell.length_c   1.000
_cell.angle_alpha   90.00
_cell.angle_beta   90.00
_cell.angle_gamma   90.00
#
_symmetry.space_group_name_H-M   'P 1'
#
loop_
_entity.id
_entity.type
_entity.pdbx_description
1 polymer ?
#
loop_
_entity_poly.entity_id
_entity_poly.type
_entity_poly.pdbx_seq_one_letter_code
_entity_poly.pdbx_strand_id
1 'polypeptide(L)'
;MKTNSMMSIDDALDAKFNELVVSCMKSGAIDLNLYQEYDVKRGLRDSNGKGVLTGLTEISDVTGYRVVDGVKEPADGMLYYQGYDVKNLVGDGIEKRFAFEETTYLLLFGYLPNKEQLEVFHGIIASLQELSGQFVRDVIMKAPSANLMNGLQKSVLTLYSYDANPDDISVSNVLRQSLQLIAKLPLIAVYNYHAYRHFHFFDSLVIKPAKPELSTAENILQMLRPNGKYTPLEARVLDAALVLHAEHGGGNNSTFTNHVVTSSGTDTYSAVAASIASLKGPRHGGANLKVQQMFADLHEHVTDLEDDDQIQEYLQAVLRGDAFDHSGLIYGMGHAVYTLSDPREVILKDYAQKLAESKGMLKEYSLYDRVERIGTQLLSHRNHVVKPISA
;
A
#
# COMPACT_ATOMS: atom_id res chain seq x y z
N MET A 1 13.29 -20.92 -23.51
CA MET A 1 11.93 -21.35 -23.89
C MET A 1 11.16 -20.14 -24.35
N LYS A 2 10.62 -20.18 -25.55
CA LYS A 2 9.90 -19.09 -26.19
C LYS A 2 8.67 -18.77 -25.33
N THR A 3 8.58 -17.52 -24.85
CA THR A 3 7.35 -16.91 -24.37
C THR A 3 6.25 -17.18 -25.40
N ASN A 4 5.14 -17.80 -25.01
CA ASN A 4 3.91 -17.77 -25.78
C ASN A 4 3.50 -16.30 -25.92
N SER A 5 4.01 -15.63 -26.96
CA SER A 5 3.38 -14.42 -27.47
C SER A 5 1.97 -14.83 -27.88
N MET A 6 0.98 -14.10 -27.41
CA MET A 6 -0.33 -14.07 -28.07
C MET A 6 -0.11 -14.10 -29.58
N MET A 7 -0.80 -14.98 -30.28
CA MET A 7 -0.72 -15.19 -31.73
C MET A 7 -0.47 -13.84 -32.42
N SER A 8 0.62 -13.79 -33.20
CA SER A 8 0.86 -12.67 -34.09
C SER A 8 -0.37 -12.55 -35.01
N ILE A 9 -1.11 -11.48 -34.83
CA ILE A 9 -2.21 -11.12 -35.71
C ILE A 9 -1.53 -10.78 -37.04
N ASP A 10 -2.06 -11.33 -38.14
CA ASP A 10 -1.57 -11.09 -39.49
C ASP A 10 -1.51 -9.58 -39.77
N ASP A 11 -0.45 -9.05 -40.40
CA ASP A 11 -0.23 -7.62 -40.64
C ASP A 11 -1.46 -6.89 -41.24
N ALA A 12 -2.25 -7.57 -42.07
CA ALA A 12 -3.49 -7.03 -42.60
C ALA A 12 -4.61 -6.92 -41.55
N LEU A 13 -4.61 -7.80 -40.56
CA LEU A 13 -5.55 -7.78 -39.43
C LEU A 13 -5.13 -6.69 -38.43
N ASP A 14 -3.82 -6.50 -38.23
CA ASP A 14 -3.25 -5.44 -37.40
C ASP A 14 -3.60 -4.05 -37.96
N ALA A 15 -3.54 -3.84 -39.28
CA ALA A 15 -3.93 -2.58 -39.90
C ALA A 15 -5.42 -2.26 -39.64
N LYS A 16 -6.32 -3.24 -39.86
CA LYS A 16 -7.75 -3.09 -39.56
C LYS A 16 -8.05 -2.88 -38.10
N PHE A 17 -7.31 -3.57 -37.19
CA PHE A 17 -7.44 -3.37 -35.76
C PHE A 17 -7.03 -1.95 -35.36
N ASN A 18 -5.95 -1.42 -35.93
CA ASN A 18 -5.50 -0.04 -35.68
C ASN A 18 -6.52 1.00 -36.14
N GLU A 19 -7.21 0.78 -37.28
CA GLU A 19 -8.32 1.64 -37.72
C GLU A 19 -9.47 1.63 -36.71
N LEU A 20 -9.83 0.47 -36.16
CA LEU A 20 -10.83 0.36 -35.09
C LEU A 20 -10.38 1.08 -33.81
N VAL A 21 -9.10 0.98 -33.41
CA VAL A 21 -8.54 1.71 -32.26
C VAL A 21 -8.67 3.21 -32.46
N VAL A 22 -8.30 3.73 -33.66
CA VAL A 22 -8.43 5.17 -33.95
C VAL A 22 -9.90 5.61 -33.91
N SER A 23 -10.81 4.82 -34.47
CA SER A 23 -12.26 5.09 -34.43
C SER A 23 -12.78 5.10 -32.97
N CYS A 24 -12.36 4.13 -32.14
CA CYS A 24 -12.70 4.03 -30.74
C CYS A 24 -12.18 5.25 -29.95
N MET A 25 -10.94 5.68 -30.19
CA MET A 25 -10.38 6.86 -29.55
C MET A 25 -11.14 8.14 -29.86
N LYS A 26 -11.59 8.30 -31.12
CA LYS A 26 -12.39 9.46 -31.56
C LYS A 26 -13.78 9.45 -30.92
N SER A 27 -14.46 8.31 -30.94
CA SER A 27 -15.83 8.19 -30.40
C SER A 27 -15.90 8.23 -28.88
N GLY A 28 -14.82 7.79 -28.20
CA GLY A 28 -14.72 7.77 -26.74
C GLY A 28 -14.15 9.06 -26.11
N ALA A 29 -13.76 10.05 -26.91
CA ALA A 29 -13.20 11.29 -26.40
C ALA A 29 -14.31 12.18 -25.83
N ILE A 30 -14.23 12.48 -24.55
CA ILE A 30 -15.08 13.46 -23.88
C ILE A 30 -14.27 14.75 -23.72
N ASP A 31 -14.83 15.88 -24.15
CA ASP A 31 -14.22 17.19 -23.92
C ASP A 31 -14.12 17.44 -22.42
N LEU A 32 -12.89 17.72 -21.96
CA LEU A 32 -12.62 17.94 -20.53
C LEU A 32 -13.38 19.14 -19.95
N ASN A 33 -13.74 20.12 -20.78
CA ASN A 33 -14.52 21.27 -20.35
C ASN A 33 -15.94 20.88 -19.91
N LEU A 34 -16.49 19.80 -20.44
CA LEU A 34 -17.82 19.30 -20.05
C LEU A 34 -17.88 18.87 -18.57
N TYR A 35 -16.76 18.36 -18.01
CA TYR A 35 -16.72 18.04 -16.58
C TYR A 35 -16.92 19.26 -15.71
N GLN A 36 -16.42 20.42 -16.14
CA GLN A 36 -16.62 21.70 -15.45
C GLN A 36 -18.02 22.27 -15.71
N GLU A 37 -18.48 22.23 -16.94
CA GLU A 37 -19.79 22.71 -17.35
C GLU A 37 -20.93 21.99 -16.60
N TYR A 38 -20.84 20.65 -16.49
CA TYR A 38 -21.86 19.83 -15.82
C TYR A 38 -21.56 19.55 -14.35
N ASP A 39 -20.51 20.17 -13.76
CA ASP A 39 -20.04 19.90 -12.39
C ASP A 39 -19.85 18.40 -12.06
N VAL A 40 -19.36 17.63 -13.01
CA VAL A 40 -19.13 16.20 -12.86
C VAL A 40 -17.68 15.94 -12.45
N LYS A 41 -17.48 15.13 -11.39
CA LYS A 41 -16.16 14.75 -10.88
C LYS A 41 -15.59 13.56 -11.65
N ARG A 42 -14.25 13.50 -11.76
CA ARG A 42 -13.54 12.36 -12.35
C ARG A 42 -13.06 11.44 -11.22
N GLY A 43 -13.95 10.57 -10.73
CA GLY A 43 -13.67 9.75 -9.56
C GLY A 43 -13.42 10.61 -8.32
N LEU A 44 -12.29 10.41 -7.64
CA LEU A 44 -11.87 11.18 -6.46
C LEU A 44 -11.08 12.47 -6.80
N ARG A 45 -11.22 12.98 -8.03
CA ARG A 45 -10.57 14.20 -8.49
C ARG A 45 -11.57 15.20 -9.05
N ASP A 46 -11.41 16.45 -8.67
CA ASP A 46 -12.10 17.59 -9.28
C ASP A 46 -11.50 17.92 -10.66
N SER A 47 -12.18 18.75 -11.43
CA SER A 47 -11.74 19.19 -12.77
C SER A 47 -10.33 19.83 -12.75
N ASN A 48 -9.96 20.51 -11.66
CA ASN A 48 -8.63 21.11 -11.46
C ASN A 48 -7.58 20.11 -10.92
N GLY A 49 -7.91 18.81 -10.80
CA GLY A 49 -7.02 17.77 -10.28
C GLY A 49 -6.95 17.66 -8.75
N LYS A 50 -7.62 18.56 -8.01
CA LYS A 50 -7.67 18.53 -6.56
C LYS A 50 -8.46 17.31 -6.07
N GLY A 51 -8.06 16.73 -4.93
CA GLY A 51 -8.78 15.64 -4.29
C GLY A 51 -10.17 16.05 -3.84
N VAL A 52 -11.14 15.15 -4.02
CA VAL A 52 -12.52 15.34 -3.55
C VAL A 52 -12.68 14.56 -2.24
N LEU A 53 -13.21 15.23 -1.21
CA LEU A 53 -13.56 14.57 0.05
C LEU A 53 -14.86 13.78 -0.16
N THR A 54 -14.79 12.45 0.01
CA THR A 54 -15.93 11.55 -0.14
C THR A 54 -15.99 10.56 1.02
N GLY A 55 -17.20 10.28 1.47
CA GLY A 55 -17.47 9.38 2.57
C GLY A 55 -17.21 10.01 3.94
N LEU A 56 -17.98 9.54 4.92
CA LEU A 56 -17.77 9.81 6.33
C LEU A 56 -17.20 8.56 7.00
N THR A 57 -16.29 8.76 7.94
CA THR A 57 -15.78 7.70 8.80
C THR A 57 -15.66 8.20 10.23
N GLU A 58 -15.97 7.35 11.20
CA GLU A 58 -15.69 7.54 12.62
C GLU A 58 -14.49 6.71 13.07
N ILE A 59 -13.91 5.91 12.14
CA ILE A 59 -12.83 4.97 12.44
C ILE A 59 -11.49 5.69 12.57
N SER A 60 -11.26 6.73 11.76
CA SER A 60 -10.00 7.47 11.77
C SER A 60 -10.20 8.96 11.56
N ASP A 61 -9.27 9.74 12.10
CA ASP A 61 -9.12 11.16 11.81
C ASP A 61 -7.72 11.44 11.28
N VAL A 62 -7.67 12.16 10.14
CA VAL A 62 -6.45 12.48 9.40
C VAL A 62 -6.40 13.98 9.18
N THR A 63 -5.48 14.66 9.85
CA THR A 63 -5.36 16.12 9.73
C THR A 63 -3.90 16.57 9.62
N GLY A 64 -3.66 17.63 8.84
CA GLY A 64 -2.36 18.27 8.65
C GLY A 64 -2.45 19.78 8.81
N TYR A 65 -3.50 20.28 9.47
CA TYR A 65 -3.72 21.70 9.74
C TYR A 65 -4.36 21.90 11.09
N ARG A 66 -4.19 23.09 11.66
CA ARG A 66 -4.93 23.57 12.81
C ARG A 66 -5.83 24.75 12.39
N VAL A 67 -6.89 24.99 13.14
CA VAL A 67 -7.75 26.14 12.93
C VAL A 67 -7.44 27.18 14.01
N VAL A 68 -6.97 28.36 13.59
CA VAL A 68 -6.70 29.50 14.47
C VAL A 68 -7.60 30.66 13.98
N ASP A 69 -8.45 31.17 14.84
CA ASP A 69 -9.41 32.23 14.53
C ASP A 69 -10.25 31.99 13.27
N GLY A 70 -10.63 30.71 13.03
CA GLY A 70 -11.41 30.29 11.87
C GLY A 70 -10.59 30.11 10.57
N VAL A 71 -9.28 30.33 10.60
CA VAL A 71 -8.38 30.18 9.47
C VAL A 71 -7.59 28.88 9.61
N LYS A 72 -7.50 28.09 8.52
CA LYS A 72 -6.65 26.89 8.47
C LYS A 72 -5.19 27.27 8.31
N GLU A 73 -4.37 26.86 9.27
CA GLU A 73 -2.92 27.01 9.23
C GLU A 73 -2.26 25.62 9.09
N PRO A 74 -1.17 25.49 8.32
CA PRO A 74 -0.37 24.28 8.29
C PRO A 74 0.06 23.83 9.68
N ALA A 75 -0.02 22.55 9.95
CA ALA A 75 0.42 21.92 11.19
C ALA A 75 1.06 20.57 10.92
N ASP A 76 1.76 20.02 11.92
CA ASP A 76 2.23 18.65 11.85
C ASP A 76 1.06 17.68 11.65
N GLY A 77 1.31 16.65 10.86
CA GLY A 77 0.30 15.65 10.58
C GLY A 77 -0.09 14.86 11.81
N MET A 78 -1.38 14.60 11.96
CA MET A 78 -1.94 13.75 13.02
C MET A 78 -2.80 12.66 12.38
N LEU A 79 -2.68 11.45 12.92
CA LEU A 79 -3.47 10.29 12.53
C LEU A 79 -3.99 9.60 13.80
N TYR A 80 -5.30 9.51 13.89
CA TYR A 80 -5.97 8.86 15.00
C TYR A 80 -6.81 7.68 14.51
N TYR A 81 -6.77 6.57 15.23
CA TYR A 81 -7.67 5.43 15.04
C TYR A 81 -8.60 5.35 16.24
N GLN A 82 -9.90 5.47 16.03
CA GLN A 82 -10.91 5.46 17.10
C GLN A 82 -10.54 6.42 18.27
N GLY A 83 -9.98 7.60 17.94
CA GLY A 83 -9.54 8.60 18.91
C GLY A 83 -8.16 8.35 19.56
N TYR A 84 -7.48 7.25 19.26
CA TYR A 84 -6.13 6.98 19.74
C TYR A 84 -5.09 7.46 18.71
N ASP A 85 -4.09 8.20 19.17
CA ASP A 85 -2.97 8.61 18.33
C ASP A 85 -2.20 7.36 17.87
N VAL A 86 -1.94 7.29 16.55
CA VAL A 86 -1.24 6.15 15.93
C VAL A 86 0.15 5.93 16.53
N LYS A 87 0.81 7.00 16.99
CA LYS A 87 2.09 6.91 17.69
C LYS A 87 2.00 6.07 18.97
N ASN A 88 0.90 6.26 19.73
CA ASN A 88 0.65 5.47 20.94
C ASN A 88 0.26 4.02 20.62
N LEU A 89 -0.45 3.79 19.50
CA LEU A 89 -0.80 2.44 19.04
C LEU A 89 0.44 1.67 18.61
N VAL A 90 1.32 2.28 17.86
CA VAL A 90 2.64 1.70 17.58
C VAL A 90 3.35 1.49 18.91
N GLY A 91 3.46 2.51 19.76
CA GLY A 91 4.13 2.46 21.06
C GLY A 91 5.65 2.37 20.95
N ASP A 92 6.29 2.60 22.07
CA ASP A 92 7.74 2.56 22.18
C ASP A 92 8.25 1.15 22.53
N GLY A 93 9.48 0.86 22.11
CA GLY A 93 10.21 -0.33 22.54
C GLY A 93 9.98 -1.55 21.64
N ILE A 94 10.98 -2.44 21.74
CA ILE A 94 11.08 -3.67 20.96
C ILE A 94 10.20 -4.79 21.52
N GLU A 95 9.74 -4.65 22.75
CA GLU A 95 9.01 -5.68 23.48
C GLU A 95 7.53 -5.81 23.07
N LYS A 96 6.97 -4.80 22.40
CA LYS A 96 5.57 -4.83 21.95
C LYS A 96 5.46 -5.70 20.72
N ARG A 97 4.82 -6.88 20.85
CA ARG A 97 4.75 -7.92 19.81
C ARG A 97 3.46 -7.98 19.01
N PHE A 98 2.36 -7.45 19.51
CA PHE A 98 1.02 -7.63 18.95
C PHE A 98 0.32 -6.30 18.69
N ALA A 99 1.09 -5.26 18.27
CA ALA A 99 0.50 -3.95 18.04
C ALA A 99 -0.47 -3.95 16.85
N PHE A 100 -0.22 -4.77 15.84
CA PHE A 100 -1.14 -4.92 14.71
C PHE A 100 -2.44 -5.61 15.12
N GLU A 101 -2.37 -6.68 15.93
CA GLU A 101 -3.56 -7.36 16.44
C GLU A 101 -4.38 -6.47 17.38
N GLU A 102 -3.74 -5.71 18.28
CA GLU A 102 -4.41 -4.70 19.11
C GLU A 102 -5.11 -3.63 18.27
N THR A 103 -4.42 -3.14 17.24
CA THR A 103 -4.97 -2.12 16.33
C THR A 103 -6.12 -2.70 15.50
N THR A 104 -6.00 -3.92 15.03
CA THR A 104 -7.08 -4.62 14.30
C THR A 104 -8.31 -4.76 15.18
N TYR A 105 -8.13 -5.16 16.44
CA TYR A 105 -9.22 -5.23 17.41
C TYR A 105 -9.87 -3.86 17.62
N LEU A 106 -9.06 -2.83 17.85
CA LEU A 106 -9.53 -1.45 18.01
C LEU A 106 -10.39 -0.99 16.82
N LEU A 107 -9.90 -1.19 15.59
CA LEU A 107 -10.59 -0.76 14.36
C LEU A 107 -11.91 -1.52 14.13
N LEU A 108 -11.98 -2.79 14.53
CA LEU A 108 -13.18 -3.62 14.38
C LEU A 108 -14.23 -3.36 15.47
N PHE A 109 -13.80 -3.10 16.71
CA PHE A 109 -14.70 -3.09 17.87
C PHE A 109 -14.79 -1.73 18.57
N GLY A 110 -13.97 -0.74 18.18
CA GLY A 110 -14.06 0.65 18.68
C GLY A 110 -13.33 0.91 20.00
N TYR A 111 -12.64 -0.07 20.59
CA TYR A 111 -11.88 0.07 21.84
C TYR A 111 -10.68 -0.88 21.87
N LEU A 112 -9.67 -0.52 22.68
CA LEU A 112 -8.49 -1.37 22.85
C LEU A 112 -8.81 -2.61 23.70
N PRO A 113 -8.29 -3.80 23.31
CA PRO A 113 -8.49 -5.01 24.09
C PRO A 113 -7.71 -4.95 25.42
N ASN A 114 -8.26 -5.53 26.46
CA ASN A 114 -7.46 -5.94 27.60
C ASN A 114 -6.63 -7.20 27.27
N LYS A 115 -5.76 -7.64 28.15
CA LYS A 115 -4.86 -8.77 27.92
C LYS A 115 -5.60 -10.06 27.57
N GLU A 116 -6.67 -10.40 28.28
CA GLU A 116 -7.46 -11.59 28.03
C GLU A 116 -8.19 -11.52 26.68
N GLN A 117 -8.76 -10.37 26.35
CA GLN A 117 -9.40 -10.14 25.05
C GLN A 117 -8.41 -10.25 23.89
N LEU A 118 -7.19 -9.73 24.07
CA LEU A 118 -6.14 -9.85 23.06
C LEU A 118 -5.71 -11.31 22.86
N GLU A 119 -5.52 -12.06 23.93
CA GLU A 119 -5.18 -13.49 23.86
C GLU A 119 -6.26 -14.30 23.15
N VAL A 120 -7.54 -14.06 23.44
CA VAL A 120 -8.68 -14.70 22.75
C VAL A 120 -8.71 -14.29 21.29
N PHE A 121 -8.56 -12.99 21.00
CA PHE A 121 -8.58 -12.50 19.60
C PHE A 121 -7.43 -13.06 18.78
N HIS A 122 -6.21 -13.05 19.33
CA HIS A 122 -5.06 -13.67 18.69
C HIS A 122 -5.30 -15.16 18.41
N GLY A 123 -5.87 -15.91 19.38
CA GLY A 123 -6.24 -17.32 19.20
C GLY A 123 -7.23 -17.52 18.05
N ILE A 124 -8.21 -16.63 17.90
CA ILE A 124 -9.16 -16.67 16.78
C ILE A 124 -8.43 -16.45 15.45
N ILE A 125 -7.62 -15.41 15.34
CA ILE A 125 -6.83 -15.12 14.12
C ILE A 125 -5.92 -16.31 13.79
N ALA A 126 -5.19 -16.84 14.77
CA ALA A 126 -4.30 -17.99 14.58
C ALA A 126 -5.04 -19.23 14.08
N SER A 127 -6.24 -19.51 14.60
CA SER A 127 -7.08 -20.64 14.15
C SER A 127 -7.56 -20.51 12.69
N LEU A 128 -7.58 -19.29 12.14
CA LEU A 128 -8.00 -19.00 10.76
C LEU A 128 -6.83 -18.90 9.78
N GLN A 129 -5.58 -18.94 10.27
CA GLN A 129 -4.35 -18.85 9.48
C GLN A 129 -4.03 -20.15 8.76
N GLU A 130 -4.97 -20.66 7.98
CA GLU A 130 -4.81 -21.88 7.18
C GLU A 130 -5.38 -21.69 5.78
N LEU A 131 -4.66 -22.19 4.78
CA LEU A 131 -5.12 -22.36 3.40
C LEU A 131 -5.09 -23.84 3.06
N SER A 132 -6.19 -24.37 2.51
CA SER A 132 -6.21 -25.78 2.09
C SER A 132 -5.13 -26.06 1.03
N GLY A 133 -4.52 -27.24 1.07
CA GLY A 133 -3.52 -27.64 0.07
C GLY A 133 -4.08 -27.59 -1.36
N GLN A 134 -5.39 -27.82 -1.53
CA GLN A 134 -6.07 -27.68 -2.80
C GLN A 134 -6.07 -26.21 -3.27
N PHE A 135 -6.41 -25.25 -2.39
CA PHE A 135 -6.39 -23.84 -2.72
C PHE A 135 -4.98 -23.37 -3.10
N VAL A 136 -3.97 -23.74 -2.32
CA VAL A 136 -2.58 -23.38 -2.61
C VAL A 136 -2.16 -23.90 -3.97
N ARG A 137 -2.40 -25.18 -4.25
CA ARG A 137 -2.05 -25.82 -5.53
C ARG A 137 -2.77 -25.21 -6.72
N ASP A 138 -4.09 -25.09 -6.63
CA ASP A 138 -4.95 -24.80 -7.80
C ASP A 138 -5.10 -23.30 -8.06
N VAL A 139 -5.01 -22.45 -7.04
CA VAL A 139 -5.20 -20.99 -7.14
C VAL A 139 -3.87 -20.26 -7.19
N ILE A 140 -2.94 -20.59 -6.28
CA ILE A 140 -1.68 -19.85 -6.16
C ILE A 140 -0.63 -20.42 -7.13
N MET A 141 -0.42 -21.74 -7.12
CA MET A 141 0.68 -22.37 -7.85
C MET A 141 0.42 -22.61 -9.33
N LYS A 142 -0.82 -22.94 -9.76
CA LYS A 142 -1.12 -23.24 -11.18
C LYS A 142 -1.01 -22.05 -12.12
N ALA A 143 -1.27 -20.84 -11.63
CA ALA A 143 -1.22 -19.63 -12.43
C ALA A 143 -0.53 -18.48 -11.66
N PRO A 144 0.78 -18.60 -11.39
CA PRO A 144 1.52 -17.55 -10.72
C PRO A 144 1.52 -16.29 -11.60
N SER A 145 1.26 -15.15 -10.98
CA SER A 145 1.25 -13.87 -11.69
C SER A 145 2.60 -13.19 -11.55
N ALA A 146 3.10 -12.60 -12.64
CA ALA A 146 4.24 -11.69 -12.58
C ALA A 146 3.93 -10.42 -11.77
N ASN A 147 2.65 -10.08 -11.62
CA ASN A 147 2.18 -9.00 -10.76
C ASN A 147 1.58 -9.60 -9.46
N LEU A 148 2.28 -9.42 -8.34
CA LEU A 148 1.88 -10.00 -7.05
C LEU A 148 0.52 -9.47 -6.56
N MET A 149 0.19 -8.20 -6.82
CA MET A 149 -1.12 -7.64 -6.47
C MET A 149 -2.25 -8.31 -7.26
N ASN A 150 -2.00 -8.70 -8.52
CA ASN A 150 -2.96 -9.49 -9.29
C ASN A 150 -3.13 -10.91 -8.71
N GLY A 151 -2.04 -11.52 -8.27
CA GLY A 151 -2.08 -12.82 -7.56
C GLY A 151 -2.91 -12.75 -6.28
N LEU A 152 -2.72 -11.68 -5.50
CA LEU A 152 -3.47 -11.43 -4.27
C LEU A 152 -4.97 -11.23 -4.55
N GLN A 153 -5.32 -10.35 -5.51
CA GLN A 153 -6.70 -10.10 -5.93
C GLN A 153 -7.41 -11.37 -6.39
N LYS A 154 -6.79 -12.13 -7.28
CA LYS A 154 -7.30 -13.41 -7.78
C LYS A 154 -7.56 -14.39 -6.63
N SER A 155 -6.63 -14.50 -5.70
CA SER A 155 -6.74 -15.40 -4.57
C SER A 155 -7.90 -15.01 -3.65
N VAL A 156 -8.05 -13.72 -3.34
CA VAL A 156 -9.18 -13.22 -2.52
C VAL A 156 -10.51 -13.51 -3.20
N LEU A 157 -10.65 -13.16 -4.48
CA LEU A 157 -11.90 -13.40 -5.21
C LEU A 157 -12.25 -14.90 -5.26
N THR A 158 -11.25 -15.77 -5.39
CA THR A 158 -11.46 -17.21 -5.44
C THR A 158 -11.87 -17.81 -4.09
N LEU A 159 -11.53 -17.16 -2.94
CA LEU A 159 -11.99 -17.61 -1.62
C LEU A 159 -13.51 -17.67 -1.52
N TYR A 160 -14.25 -16.88 -2.28
CA TYR A 160 -15.70 -16.94 -2.43
C TYR A 160 -16.18 -18.40 -2.66
N SER A 161 -15.53 -19.11 -3.57
CA SER A 161 -15.90 -20.49 -3.94
C SER A 161 -15.56 -21.54 -2.86
N TYR A 162 -14.86 -21.15 -1.81
CA TYR A 162 -14.48 -21.98 -0.66
C TYR A 162 -15.26 -21.62 0.61
N ASP A 163 -16.15 -20.64 0.54
CA ASP A 163 -17.04 -20.24 1.65
C ASP A 163 -18.41 -20.91 1.48
N ALA A 164 -18.95 -21.44 2.57
CA ALA A 164 -20.27 -22.09 2.56
C ALA A 164 -21.42 -21.07 2.47
N ASN A 165 -21.19 -19.82 2.89
CA ASN A 165 -22.20 -18.75 2.90
C ASN A 165 -21.61 -17.44 2.36
N PRO A 166 -21.14 -17.41 1.09
CA PRO A 166 -20.41 -16.26 0.57
C PRO A 166 -21.28 -15.01 0.43
N ASP A 167 -22.55 -15.16 0.07
CA ASP A 167 -23.49 -14.06 -0.23
C ASP A 167 -24.27 -13.53 0.98
N ASP A 168 -24.08 -14.10 2.16
CA ASP A 168 -24.71 -13.59 3.37
C ASP A 168 -23.99 -12.31 3.84
N ILE A 169 -24.67 -11.18 3.68
CA ILE A 169 -24.19 -9.85 4.05
C ILE A 169 -24.63 -9.42 5.47
N SER A 170 -25.10 -10.35 6.30
CA SER A 170 -25.33 -10.06 7.72
C SER A 170 -24.04 -9.63 8.42
N VAL A 171 -24.14 -8.73 9.40
CA VAL A 171 -22.97 -8.22 10.15
C VAL A 171 -22.12 -9.36 10.72
N SER A 172 -22.76 -10.42 11.24
CA SER A 172 -22.06 -11.59 11.79
C SER A 172 -21.26 -12.34 10.73
N ASN A 173 -21.82 -12.52 9.53
CA ASN A 173 -21.11 -13.21 8.44
C ASN A 173 -20.01 -12.34 7.83
N VAL A 174 -20.28 -11.06 7.62
CA VAL A 174 -19.24 -10.10 7.14
C VAL A 174 -18.08 -10.03 8.13
N LEU A 175 -18.32 -10.00 9.45
CA LEU A 175 -17.26 -10.07 10.45
C LEU A 175 -16.47 -11.38 10.34
N ARG A 176 -17.14 -12.54 10.23
CA ARG A 176 -16.50 -13.84 10.04
C ARG A 176 -15.58 -13.85 8.80
N GLN A 177 -16.08 -13.35 7.67
CA GLN A 177 -15.33 -13.27 6.41
C GLN A 177 -14.15 -12.29 6.52
N SER A 178 -14.33 -11.15 7.18
CA SER A 178 -13.29 -10.17 7.42
C SER A 178 -12.16 -10.75 8.28
N LEU A 179 -12.47 -11.45 9.37
CA LEU A 179 -11.47 -12.12 10.21
C LEU A 179 -10.71 -13.20 9.43
N GLN A 180 -11.41 -13.97 8.58
CA GLN A 180 -10.75 -14.93 7.68
C GLN A 180 -9.81 -14.25 6.70
N LEU A 181 -10.20 -13.13 6.10
CA LEU A 181 -9.36 -12.36 5.19
C LEU A 181 -8.14 -11.78 5.90
N ILE A 182 -8.31 -11.17 7.07
CA ILE A 182 -7.21 -10.64 7.89
C ILE A 182 -6.19 -11.75 8.21
N ALA A 183 -6.67 -12.94 8.59
CA ALA A 183 -5.81 -14.07 8.92
C ALA A 183 -5.11 -14.69 7.69
N LYS A 184 -5.79 -14.76 6.53
CA LYS A 184 -5.30 -15.47 5.33
C LYS A 184 -4.50 -14.60 4.37
N LEU A 185 -4.73 -13.28 4.33
CA LEU A 185 -4.01 -12.38 3.42
C LEU A 185 -2.48 -12.43 3.57
N PRO A 186 -1.90 -12.49 4.78
CA PRO A 186 -0.46 -12.68 4.95
C PRO A 186 0.07 -13.97 4.29
N LEU A 187 -0.65 -15.09 4.45
CA LEU A 187 -0.29 -16.37 3.83
C LEU A 187 -0.38 -16.28 2.30
N ILE A 188 -1.50 -15.73 1.80
CA ILE A 188 -1.72 -15.55 0.36
C ILE A 188 -0.61 -14.69 -0.25
N ALA A 189 -0.25 -13.58 0.40
CA ALA A 189 0.81 -12.69 -0.08
C ALA A 189 2.16 -13.41 -0.16
N VAL A 190 2.57 -14.09 0.91
CA VAL A 190 3.85 -14.81 0.97
C VAL A 190 3.88 -15.99 -0.01
N TYR A 191 2.80 -16.77 -0.10
CA TYR A 191 2.76 -17.92 -1.00
C TYR A 191 2.75 -17.51 -2.48
N ASN A 192 2.03 -16.42 -2.84
CA ASN A 192 2.13 -15.83 -4.18
C ASN A 192 3.55 -15.34 -4.49
N TYR A 193 4.25 -14.74 -3.51
CA TYR A 193 5.65 -14.34 -3.69
C TYR A 193 6.57 -15.54 -3.94
N HIS A 194 6.44 -16.62 -3.16
CA HIS A 194 7.24 -17.82 -3.38
C HIS A 194 6.93 -18.51 -4.72
N ALA A 195 5.66 -18.55 -5.12
CA ALA A 195 5.27 -19.04 -6.45
C ALA A 195 5.87 -18.17 -7.56
N TYR A 196 5.78 -16.84 -7.43
CA TYR A 196 6.40 -15.89 -8.35
C TYR A 196 7.92 -16.11 -8.47
N ARG A 197 8.63 -16.20 -7.35
CA ARG A 197 10.07 -16.47 -7.32
C ARG A 197 10.42 -17.79 -7.98
N HIS A 198 9.66 -18.84 -7.68
CA HIS A 198 9.86 -20.16 -8.25
C HIS A 198 9.70 -20.18 -9.77
N PHE A 199 8.61 -19.61 -10.29
CA PHE A 199 8.30 -19.69 -11.71
C PHE A 199 9.06 -18.69 -12.59
N HIS A 200 9.41 -17.52 -12.06
CA HIS A 200 10.08 -16.48 -12.84
C HIS A 200 11.60 -16.40 -12.59
N PHE A 201 12.09 -16.88 -11.46
CA PHE A 201 13.51 -16.80 -11.10
C PHE A 201 14.13 -18.17 -10.78
N PHE A 202 13.35 -19.25 -10.91
CA PHE A 202 13.80 -20.62 -10.66
C PHE A 202 14.28 -20.88 -9.23
N ASP A 203 13.85 -20.10 -8.27
CA ASP A 203 14.14 -20.36 -6.86
C ASP A 203 13.43 -21.64 -6.38
N SER A 204 13.95 -22.25 -5.34
CA SER A 204 13.27 -23.37 -4.69
C SER A 204 11.94 -22.93 -4.11
N LEU A 205 10.87 -23.68 -4.41
CA LEU A 205 9.55 -23.42 -3.82
C LEU A 205 9.55 -23.86 -2.36
N VAL A 206 9.33 -22.89 -1.46
CA VAL A 206 9.26 -23.16 -0.02
C VAL A 206 7.92 -22.61 0.50
N ILE A 207 7.03 -23.52 0.92
CA ILE A 207 5.75 -23.16 1.54
C ILE A 207 5.80 -23.57 3.01
N LYS A 208 5.70 -22.61 3.91
CA LYS A 208 5.70 -22.82 5.35
C LYS A 208 4.34 -22.45 5.93
N PRO A 209 3.80 -23.26 6.85
CA PRO A 209 2.59 -22.90 7.58
C PRO A 209 2.84 -21.74 8.54
N ALA A 210 1.80 -20.99 8.86
CA ALA A 210 1.81 -20.08 10.00
C ALA A 210 1.93 -20.86 11.31
N LYS A 211 2.47 -20.20 12.32
CA LYS A 211 2.63 -20.74 13.67
C LYS A 211 1.71 -20.00 14.63
N PRO A 212 0.87 -20.72 15.39
CA PRO A 212 -0.17 -20.08 16.22
C PRO A 212 0.37 -19.15 17.31
N GLU A 213 1.59 -19.40 17.80
CA GLU A 213 2.23 -18.63 18.86
C GLU A 213 2.88 -17.32 18.39
N LEU A 214 2.95 -17.10 17.07
CA LEU A 214 3.60 -15.94 16.47
C LEU A 214 2.57 -14.85 16.11
N SER A 215 2.98 -13.58 16.22
CA SER A 215 2.20 -12.46 15.69
C SER A 215 2.12 -12.52 14.15
N THR A 216 1.22 -11.73 13.58
CA THR A 216 1.10 -11.61 12.11
C THR A 216 2.42 -11.18 11.47
N ALA A 217 3.12 -10.19 12.03
CA ALA A 217 4.41 -9.74 11.54
C ALA A 217 5.49 -10.83 11.62
N GLU A 218 5.57 -11.54 12.74
CA GLU A 218 6.50 -12.66 12.94
C GLU A 218 6.20 -13.79 11.96
N ASN A 219 4.93 -14.12 11.74
CA ASN A 219 4.50 -15.14 10.79
C ASN A 219 4.87 -14.78 9.34
N ILE A 220 4.67 -13.53 8.92
CA ILE A 220 5.10 -13.06 7.60
C ILE A 220 6.62 -13.30 7.43
N LEU A 221 7.43 -12.86 8.38
CA LEU A 221 8.89 -12.99 8.29
C LEU A 221 9.36 -14.45 8.29
N GLN A 222 8.81 -15.29 9.17
CA GLN A 222 9.21 -16.69 9.22
C GLN A 222 8.79 -17.48 7.97
N MET A 223 7.65 -17.16 7.38
CA MET A 223 7.19 -17.78 6.14
C MET A 223 7.97 -17.28 4.92
N LEU A 224 8.26 -15.97 4.87
CA LEU A 224 8.92 -15.32 3.74
C LEU A 224 10.38 -15.78 3.58
N ARG A 225 11.10 -15.97 4.68
CA ARG A 225 12.54 -16.27 4.66
C ARG A 225 12.79 -17.77 4.56
N PRO A 226 13.68 -18.23 3.64
CA PRO A 226 13.95 -19.67 3.49
C PRO A 226 14.35 -20.37 4.79
N ASN A 227 15.17 -19.72 5.63
CA ASN A 227 15.61 -20.25 6.92
C ASN A 227 14.63 -20.00 8.09
N GLY A 228 13.57 -19.19 7.87
CA GLY A 228 12.58 -18.82 8.90
C GLY A 228 13.11 -17.93 10.02
N LYS A 229 14.31 -17.38 9.90
CA LYS A 229 14.94 -16.57 10.95
C LYS A 229 14.67 -15.08 10.77
N TYR A 230 14.41 -14.41 11.86
CA TYR A 230 14.27 -12.95 11.95
C TYR A 230 14.76 -12.49 13.34
N THR A 231 15.06 -11.20 13.45
CA THR A 231 15.38 -10.58 14.73
C THR A 231 14.14 -9.95 15.35
N PRO A 232 14.11 -9.74 16.68
CA PRO A 232 13.01 -9.00 17.31
C PRO A 232 12.80 -7.61 16.71
N LEU A 233 13.87 -6.90 16.35
CA LEU A 233 13.77 -5.60 15.68
C LEU A 233 13.07 -5.69 14.32
N GLU A 234 13.41 -6.67 13.48
CA GLU A 234 12.76 -6.87 12.18
C GLU A 234 11.26 -7.15 12.32
N ALA A 235 10.89 -7.99 13.29
CA ALA A 235 9.48 -8.26 13.59
C ALA A 235 8.75 -6.99 14.05
N ARG A 236 9.40 -6.22 14.92
CA ARG A 236 8.84 -4.96 15.43
C ARG A 236 8.65 -3.90 14.35
N VAL A 237 9.63 -3.75 13.45
CA VAL A 237 9.53 -2.83 12.29
C VAL A 237 8.35 -3.20 11.41
N LEU A 238 8.18 -4.50 11.11
CA LEU A 238 7.05 -4.95 10.29
C LEU A 238 5.72 -4.79 11.00
N ASP A 239 5.64 -5.09 12.29
CA ASP A 239 4.45 -4.90 13.12
C ASP A 239 4.02 -3.41 13.15
N ALA A 240 4.98 -2.50 13.37
CA ALA A 240 4.75 -1.06 13.30
C ALA A 240 4.26 -0.62 11.89
N ALA A 241 4.88 -1.13 10.84
CA ALA A 241 4.46 -0.85 9.47
C ALA A 241 3.03 -1.32 9.20
N LEU A 242 2.62 -2.49 9.70
CA LEU A 242 1.25 -2.99 9.57
C LEU A 242 0.25 -2.09 10.31
N VAL A 243 0.57 -1.62 11.51
CA VAL A 243 -0.25 -0.63 12.25
C VAL A 243 -0.43 0.65 11.44
N LEU A 244 0.68 1.22 10.92
CA LEU A 244 0.68 2.49 10.19
C LEU A 244 -0.05 2.43 8.84
N HIS A 245 -0.21 1.23 8.29
CA HIS A 245 -0.93 0.99 7.03
C HIS A 245 -2.36 0.48 7.23
N ALA A 246 -2.83 0.31 8.47
CA ALA A 246 -4.13 -0.29 8.74
C ALA A 246 -5.31 0.60 8.32
N GLU A 247 -5.19 1.93 8.48
CA GLU A 247 -6.27 2.87 8.17
C GLU A 247 -5.70 4.26 7.81
N HIS A 248 -6.36 4.98 6.88
CA HIS A 248 -5.99 6.34 6.54
C HIS A 248 -7.17 7.16 6.00
N GLY A 249 -8.31 7.04 6.64
CA GLY A 249 -9.53 7.81 6.32
C GLY A 249 -10.32 7.31 5.10
N GLY A 250 -11.53 7.80 4.97
CA GLY A 250 -12.48 7.39 3.95
C GLY A 250 -12.18 7.87 2.53
N GLY A 251 -11.23 8.80 2.37
CA GLY A 251 -10.94 9.47 1.10
C GLY A 251 -9.93 8.75 0.19
N ASN A 252 -9.38 7.60 0.57
CA ASN A 252 -8.50 6.85 -0.33
C ASN A 252 -9.29 6.05 -1.37
N ASN A 253 -8.65 5.79 -2.51
CA ASN A 253 -9.33 5.19 -3.66
C ASN A 253 -9.80 3.75 -3.40
N SER A 254 -9.08 2.96 -2.59
CA SER A 254 -9.50 1.60 -2.25
C SER A 254 -10.71 1.60 -1.32
N THR A 255 -10.73 2.45 -0.30
CA THR A 255 -11.89 2.62 0.60
C THR A 255 -13.11 3.09 -0.18
N PHE A 256 -12.95 4.10 -1.06
CA PHE A 256 -14.05 4.55 -1.92
C PHE A 256 -14.56 3.44 -2.84
N THR A 257 -13.68 2.67 -3.47
CA THR A 257 -14.05 1.52 -4.30
C THR A 257 -14.82 0.47 -3.49
N ASN A 258 -14.36 0.19 -2.26
CA ASN A 258 -15.06 -0.71 -1.35
C ASN A 258 -16.50 -0.24 -1.07
N HIS A 259 -16.67 1.04 -0.71
CA HIS A 259 -17.99 1.63 -0.47
C HIS A 259 -18.90 1.55 -1.70
N VAL A 260 -18.38 1.85 -2.89
CA VAL A 260 -19.14 1.77 -4.15
C VAL A 260 -19.59 0.34 -4.42
N VAL A 261 -18.68 -0.63 -4.28
CA VAL A 261 -18.98 -2.03 -4.58
C VAL A 261 -19.93 -2.63 -3.56
N THR A 262 -19.72 -2.38 -2.26
CA THR A 262 -20.62 -2.87 -1.21
C THR A 262 -22.01 -2.26 -1.26
N SER A 263 -22.16 -1.03 -1.78
CA SER A 263 -23.46 -0.38 -1.94
C SER A 263 -24.41 -1.12 -2.89
N SER A 264 -23.88 -1.99 -3.74
CA SER A 264 -24.70 -2.88 -4.59
C SER A 264 -25.27 -4.10 -3.86
N GLY A 265 -24.87 -4.36 -2.60
CA GLY A 265 -25.26 -5.53 -1.83
C GLY A 265 -24.50 -6.80 -2.21
N THR A 266 -23.31 -6.68 -2.82
CA THR A 266 -22.46 -7.83 -3.18
C THR A 266 -21.69 -8.37 -1.96
N ASP A 267 -21.05 -9.51 -2.14
CA ASP A 267 -20.28 -10.23 -1.12
C ASP A 267 -18.97 -9.54 -0.71
N THR A 268 -18.45 -9.91 0.45
CA THR A 268 -17.21 -9.35 1.04
C THR A 268 -15.97 -9.62 0.17
N TYR A 269 -15.86 -10.80 -0.46
CA TYR A 269 -14.70 -11.16 -1.27
C TYR A 269 -14.60 -10.31 -2.53
N SER A 270 -15.72 -10.08 -3.21
CA SER A 270 -15.81 -9.19 -4.37
C SER A 270 -15.44 -7.75 -4.00
N ALA A 271 -15.93 -7.23 -2.88
CA ALA A 271 -15.64 -5.88 -2.41
C ALA A 271 -14.15 -5.69 -2.08
N VAL A 272 -13.55 -6.64 -1.36
CA VAL A 272 -12.12 -6.59 -1.00
C VAL A 272 -11.25 -6.81 -2.25
N ALA A 273 -11.61 -7.73 -3.15
CA ALA A 273 -10.88 -7.93 -4.41
C ALA A 273 -10.91 -6.67 -5.30
N ALA A 274 -12.02 -5.95 -5.35
CA ALA A 274 -12.12 -4.68 -6.06
C ALA A 274 -11.23 -3.60 -5.42
N SER A 275 -11.15 -3.55 -4.09
CA SER A 275 -10.27 -2.64 -3.35
C SER A 275 -8.79 -2.93 -3.63
N ILE A 276 -8.40 -4.20 -3.70
CA ILE A 276 -7.04 -4.62 -4.10
C ILE A 276 -6.76 -4.23 -5.56
N ALA A 277 -7.74 -4.36 -6.46
CA ALA A 277 -7.59 -3.91 -7.84
C ALA A 277 -7.35 -2.41 -7.94
N SER A 278 -8.06 -1.62 -7.13
CA SER A 278 -7.84 -0.18 -7.00
C SER A 278 -6.41 0.12 -6.52
N LEU A 279 -5.96 -0.56 -5.45
CA LEU A 279 -4.62 -0.37 -4.88
C LEU A 279 -3.51 -0.74 -5.87
N LYS A 280 -3.73 -1.75 -6.73
CA LYS A 280 -2.78 -2.16 -7.78
C LYS A 280 -2.48 -1.04 -8.78
N GLY A 281 -3.37 -0.08 -8.95
CA GLY A 281 -3.23 1.00 -9.93
C GLY A 281 -2.01 1.89 -9.62
N PRO A 282 -1.20 2.28 -10.65
CA PRO A 282 0.02 3.05 -10.44
C PRO A 282 -0.21 4.44 -9.85
N ARG A 283 -1.42 4.98 -9.97
CA ARG A 283 -1.79 6.29 -9.40
C ARG A 283 -2.30 6.21 -7.96
N HIS A 284 -2.37 5.01 -7.37
CA HIS A 284 -2.78 4.78 -6.00
C HIS A 284 -1.66 4.06 -5.22
N GLY A 285 -1.45 2.76 -5.42
CA GLY A 285 -0.41 1.99 -4.71
C GLY A 285 0.96 2.00 -5.39
N GLY A 286 1.17 2.77 -6.44
CA GLY A 286 2.40 2.76 -7.23
C GLY A 286 3.55 3.65 -6.73
N ALA A 287 3.30 4.51 -5.74
CA ALA A 287 4.29 5.49 -5.28
C ALA A 287 5.58 4.84 -4.78
N ASN A 288 5.49 3.82 -3.95
CA ASN A 288 6.66 3.12 -3.41
C ASN A 288 7.54 2.49 -4.49
N LEU A 289 6.93 1.86 -5.50
CA LEU A 289 7.67 1.32 -6.66
C LEU A 289 8.41 2.45 -7.42
N LYS A 290 7.78 3.60 -7.59
CA LYS A 290 8.39 4.77 -8.23
C LYS A 290 9.54 5.34 -7.41
N VAL A 291 9.43 5.38 -6.08
CA VAL A 291 10.53 5.75 -5.19
C VAL A 291 11.73 4.81 -5.41
N GLN A 292 11.51 3.50 -5.37
CA GLN A 292 12.58 2.52 -5.59
C GLN A 292 13.24 2.68 -6.97
N GLN A 293 12.46 2.91 -8.03
CA GLN A 293 12.95 3.14 -9.38
C GLN A 293 13.76 4.44 -9.48
N MET A 294 13.31 5.52 -8.83
CA MET A 294 14.03 6.80 -8.81
C MET A 294 15.38 6.67 -8.05
N PHE A 295 15.41 5.94 -6.94
CA PHE A 295 16.67 5.67 -6.24
C PHE A 295 17.62 4.78 -7.05
N ALA A 296 17.10 3.80 -7.78
CA ALA A 296 17.91 3.00 -8.70
C ALA A 296 18.51 3.86 -9.82
N ASP A 297 17.71 4.74 -10.43
CA ASP A 297 18.18 5.69 -11.45
C ASP A 297 19.20 6.69 -10.87
N LEU A 298 18.99 7.17 -9.64
CA LEU A 298 19.95 8.02 -8.93
C LEU A 298 21.31 7.32 -8.73
N HIS A 299 21.30 6.05 -8.31
CA HIS A 299 22.52 5.24 -8.17
C HIS A 299 23.28 5.06 -9.50
N GLU A 300 22.59 5.07 -10.63
CA GLU A 300 23.22 4.95 -11.96
C GLU A 300 23.83 6.27 -12.46
N HIS A 301 23.26 7.42 -12.05
CA HIS A 301 23.61 8.72 -12.61
C HIS A 301 24.44 9.62 -11.68
N VAL A 302 24.42 9.38 -10.37
CA VAL A 302 25.21 10.13 -9.39
C VAL A 302 26.46 9.33 -9.02
N THR A 303 27.63 9.91 -9.24
CA THR A 303 28.91 9.21 -9.03
C THR A 303 29.35 9.20 -7.56
N ASP A 304 29.02 10.24 -6.81
CA ASP A 304 29.28 10.31 -5.38
C ASP A 304 27.99 10.59 -4.62
N LEU A 305 27.47 9.54 -3.99
CA LEU A 305 26.22 9.58 -3.21
C LEU A 305 26.37 10.26 -1.83
N GLU A 306 27.60 10.65 -1.45
CA GLU A 306 27.86 11.44 -0.24
C GLU A 306 27.98 12.95 -0.58
N ASP A 307 27.97 13.33 -1.86
CA ASP A 307 28.03 14.71 -2.35
C ASP A 307 26.61 15.29 -2.52
N ASP A 308 26.25 16.22 -1.66
CA ASP A 308 24.95 16.90 -1.68
C ASP A 308 24.70 17.70 -2.97
N ASP A 309 25.74 18.26 -3.58
CA ASP A 309 25.61 19.07 -4.79
C ASP A 309 25.26 18.21 -6.00
N GLN A 310 25.86 17.01 -6.12
CA GLN A 310 25.49 16.05 -7.18
C GLN A 310 24.07 15.51 -7.01
N ILE A 311 23.66 15.20 -5.78
CA ILE A 311 22.27 14.76 -5.48
C ILE A 311 21.30 15.90 -5.84
N GLN A 312 21.63 17.14 -5.48
CA GLN A 312 20.79 18.29 -5.78
C GLN A 312 20.65 18.52 -7.29
N GLU A 313 21.74 18.42 -8.05
CA GLU A 313 21.73 18.54 -9.52
C GLU A 313 20.84 17.48 -10.16
N TYR A 314 20.94 16.21 -9.72
CA TYR A 314 20.08 15.13 -10.17
C TYR A 314 18.61 15.40 -9.86
N LEU A 315 18.26 15.77 -8.62
CA LEU A 315 16.88 16.07 -8.24
C LEU A 315 16.31 17.28 -8.98
N GLN A 316 17.14 18.28 -9.30
CA GLN A 316 16.75 19.39 -10.16
C GLN A 316 16.49 18.95 -11.60
N ALA A 317 17.28 18.03 -12.15
CA ALA A 317 17.03 17.43 -13.45
C ALA A 317 15.70 16.64 -13.47
N VAL A 318 15.42 15.87 -12.41
CA VAL A 318 14.10 15.19 -12.24
C VAL A 318 12.96 16.20 -12.25
N LEU A 319 13.08 17.30 -11.49
CA LEU A 319 12.04 18.35 -11.42
C LEU A 319 11.82 19.09 -12.74
N ARG A 320 12.85 19.21 -13.60
CA ARG A 320 12.71 19.77 -14.95
C ARG A 320 12.13 18.78 -15.96
N GLY A 321 12.06 17.49 -15.62
CA GLY A 321 11.68 16.42 -16.54
C GLY A 321 12.84 15.98 -17.45
N ASP A 322 14.09 16.25 -17.09
CA ASP A 322 15.28 15.91 -17.85
C ASP A 322 15.87 14.54 -17.43
N ALA A 323 15.46 14.00 -16.28
CA ALA A 323 15.95 12.74 -15.73
C ALA A 323 14.81 11.82 -15.27
N PHE A 324 15.15 10.57 -15.01
CA PHE A 324 14.26 9.50 -14.56
C PHE A 324 13.08 9.29 -15.53
N ASP A 325 11.83 9.41 -15.09
CA ASP A 325 10.64 9.12 -15.88
C ASP A 325 10.01 10.36 -16.56
N HIS A 326 10.73 11.47 -16.56
CA HIS A 326 10.34 12.75 -17.17
C HIS A 326 9.01 13.34 -16.65
N SER A 327 8.52 12.89 -15.49
CA SER A 327 7.27 13.37 -14.89
C SER A 327 7.40 14.74 -14.22
N GLY A 328 8.63 15.17 -13.90
CA GLY A 328 8.89 16.37 -13.12
C GLY A 328 8.52 16.22 -11.63
N LEU A 329 8.46 14.99 -11.12
CA LEU A 329 8.11 14.65 -9.74
C LEU A 329 9.26 13.97 -9.00
N ILE A 330 9.61 14.48 -7.82
CA ILE A 330 10.40 13.73 -6.85
C ILE A 330 9.42 12.83 -6.09
N TYR A 331 9.49 11.52 -6.36
CA TYR A 331 8.60 10.56 -5.70
C TYR A 331 8.96 10.39 -4.23
N GLY A 332 7.94 10.15 -3.39
CA GLY A 332 8.08 10.14 -1.94
C GLY A 332 7.89 11.53 -1.30
N MET A 333 7.63 12.56 -2.11
CA MET A 333 7.40 13.92 -1.65
C MET A 333 5.98 14.38 -1.96
N GLY A 334 5.34 15.02 -0.96
CA GLY A 334 4.00 15.57 -1.06
C GLY A 334 2.90 14.60 -0.62
N HIS A 335 1.86 15.15 0.00
CA HIS A 335 0.70 14.40 0.46
C HIS A 335 -0.58 15.21 0.21
N ALA A 336 -1.71 14.51 0.03
CA ALA A 336 -2.99 15.16 -0.27
C ALA A 336 -3.60 15.90 0.95
N VAL A 337 -3.29 15.46 2.16
CA VAL A 337 -3.87 15.97 3.42
C VAL A 337 -2.82 16.65 4.28
N TYR A 338 -1.69 15.96 4.56
CA TYR A 338 -0.63 16.48 5.41
C TYR A 338 0.11 17.66 4.78
N THR A 339 0.60 18.56 5.61
CA THR A 339 1.23 19.82 5.16
C THR A 339 2.68 19.98 5.62
N LEU A 340 3.00 19.67 6.88
CA LEU A 340 4.35 19.84 7.46
C LEU A 340 5.05 18.51 7.70
N SER A 341 4.35 17.48 8.17
CA SER A 341 4.87 16.15 8.44
C SER A 341 3.81 15.08 8.25
N ASP A 342 4.21 13.85 7.94
CA ASP A 342 3.37 12.65 8.00
C ASP A 342 3.77 11.85 9.26
N PRO A 343 2.86 11.62 10.21
CA PRO A 343 3.21 10.89 11.44
C PRO A 343 3.71 9.48 11.18
N ARG A 344 3.32 8.87 10.05
CA ARG A 344 3.77 7.52 9.66
C ARG A 344 5.23 7.55 9.21
N GLU A 345 5.61 8.54 8.41
CA GLU A 345 7.00 8.76 7.97
C GLU A 345 7.91 8.97 9.19
N VAL A 346 7.54 9.88 10.10
CA VAL A 346 8.32 10.18 11.31
C VAL A 346 8.60 8.92 12.14
N ILE A 347 7.59 8.06 12.31
CA ILE A 347 7.71 6.81 13.07
C ILE A 347 8.58 5.80 12.30
N LEU A 348 8.31 5.61 11.00
CA LEU A 348 9.06 4.65 10.17
C LEU A 348 10.52 5.04 10.01
N LYS A 349 10.83 6.34 9.94
CA LYS A 349 12.20 6.86 9.84
C LYS A 349 13.05 6.46 11.04
N ASP A 350 12.53 6.56 12.26
CA ASP A 350 13.22 6.10 13.49
C ASP A 350 13.49 4.58 13.44
N TYR A 351 12.51 3.79 13.02
CA TYR A 351 12.70 2.35 12.86
C TYR A 351 13.68 2.00 11.72
N ALA A 352 13.64 2.73 10.61
CA ALA A 352 14.54 2.53 9.49
C ALA A 352 16.00 2.81 9.89
N GLN A 353 16.27 3.85 10.68
CA GLN A 353 17.59 4.13 11.21
C GLN A 353 18.10 2.98 12.09
N LYS A 354 17.32 2.54 13.06
CA LYS A 354 17.67 1.42 13.95
C LYS A 354 17.94 0.13 13.16
N LEU A 355 17.11 -0.14 12.15
CA LEU A 355 17.28 -1.30 11.28
C LEU A 355 18.56 -1.20 10.45
N ALA A 356 18.84 -0.03 9.86
CA ALA A 356 20.05 0.24 9.08
C ALA A 356 21.32 0.08 9.92
N GLU A 357 21.32 0.57 11.17
CA GLU A 357 22.40 0.34 12.14
C GLU A 357 22.63 -1.15 12.37
N SER A 358 21.56 -1.90 12.64
CA SER A 358 21.65 -3.35 12.92
C SER A 358 22.10 -4.18 11.73
N LYS A 359 21.93 -3.67 10.49
CA LYS A 359 22.29 -4.32 9.23
C LYS A 359 23.59 -3.81 8.63
N GLY A 360 24.23 -2.76 9.21
CA GLY A 360 25.39 -2.11 8.62
C GLY A 360 25.09 -1.33 7.35
N MET A 361 23.86 -0.81 7.19
CA MET A 361 23.34 -0.11 6.02
C MET A 361 23.17 1.41 6.25
N LEU A 362 23.92 1.99 7.19
CA LEU A 362 23.82 3.42 7.49
C LEU A 362 24.12 4.33 6.31
N LYS A 363 24.97 3.91 5.38
CA LYS A 363 25.25 4.71 4.15
C LYS A 363 24.02 4.84 3.29
N GLU A 364 23.28 3.75 3.10
CA GLU A 364 22.02 3.75 2.35
C GLU A 364 20.97 4.61 3.05
N TYR A 365 20.81 4.44 4.37
CA TYR A 365 19.90 5.29 5.15
C TYR A 365 20.26 6.78 5.02
N SER A 366 21.55 7.13 5.09
CA SER A 366 22.03 8.52 4.91
C SER A 366 21.67 9.08 3.53
N LEU A 367 21.68 8.26 2.48
CA LEU A 367 21.26 8.69 1.14
C LEU A 367 19.78 9.06 1.13
N TYR A 368 18.89 8.24 1.73
CA TYR A 368 17.48 8.56 1.82
C TYR A 368 17.24 9.87 2.58
N ASP A 369 17.91 10.06 3.72
CA ASP A 369 17.83 11.30 4.51
C ASP A 369 18.33 12.55 3.74
N ARG A 370 19.41 12.41 2.95
CA ARG A 370 19.90 13.49 2.06
C ARG A 370 18.88 13.85 0.98
N VAL A 371 18.33 12.83 0.29
CA VAL A 371 17.33 13.05 -0.77
C VAL A 371 16.08 13.72 -0.19
N GLU A 372 15.62 13.30 0.98
CA GLU A 372 14.50 13.93 1.68
C GLU A 372 14.79 15.41 1.98
N ARG A 373 15.92 15.69 2.61
CA ARG A 373 16.33 17.04 3.00
C ARG A 373 16.47 17.96 1.79
N ILE A 374 17.20 17.53 0.76
CA ILE A 374 17.45 18.31 -0.46
C ILE A 374 16.16 18.48 -1.26
N GLY A 375 15.37 17.42 -1.43
CA GLY A 375 14.07 17.44 -2.11
C GLY A 375 13.09 18.40 -1.45
N THR A 376 13.02 18.40 -0.12
CA THR A 376 12.20 19.34 0.67
C THR A 376 12.60 20.79 0.40
N GLN A 377 13.89 21.08 0.37
CA GLN A 377 14.40 22.44 0.06
C GLN A 377 14.03 22.88 -1.37
N LEU A 378 14.27 22.03 -2.35
CA LEU A 378 13.97 22.32 -3.76
C LEU A 378 12.48 22.58 -4.00
N LEU A 379 11.61 21.76 -3.40
CA LEU A 379 10.15 21.92 -3.54
C LEU A 379 9.62 23.14 -2.78
N SER A 380 10.20 23.50 -1.63
CA SER A 380 9.86 24.72 -0.89
C SER A 380 10.13 25.97 -1.73
N HIS A 381 11.26 26.02 -2.40
CA HIS A 381 11.60 27.13 -3.29
C HIS A 381 10.68 27.22 -4.52
N ARG A 382 10.33 26.06 -5.13
CA ARG A 382 9.49 25.99 -6.33
C ARG A 382 8.04 26.40 -6.08
N ASN A 383 7.46 25.99 -4.97
CA ASN A 383 6.03 26.10 -4.69
C ASN A 383 5.67 27.25 -3.73
N HIS A 384 6.64 28.01 -3.24
CA HIS A 384 6.48 28.98 -2.15
C HIS A 384 5.77 28.38 -0.90
N VAL A 385 5.92 27.08 -0.69
CA VAL A 385 5.37 26.35 0.45
C VAL A 385 6.45 26.23 1.53
N VAL A 386 6.08 26.49 2.77
CA VAL A 386 7.04 26.58 3.89
C VAL A 386 7.74 25.24 4.19
N LYS A 387 7.11 24.11 3.90
CA LYS A 387 7.70 22.75 3.91
C LYS A 387 6.86 21.82 3.02
N PRO A 388 7.36 21.28 1.93
CA PRO A 388 6.79 20.09 1.34
C PRO A 388 7.09 18.89 2.24
N ILE A 389 6.10 18.06 2.42
CA ILE A 389 6.15 16.86 3.25
C ILE A 389 6.87 15.72 2.52
N SER A 390 7.71 14.96 3.22
CA SER A 390 8.09 13.61 2.82
C SER A 390 7.00 12.62 3.25
N ALA A 391 6.63 11.69 2.39
CA ALA A 391 5.55 10.74 2.61
C ALA A 391 6.00 9.29 2.31
#